data_edf9d4346fcb0bd2dd969a42e231cbea
#
_entry.id   edf9d4346fcb0bd2dd969a42e231cbea
#
_cell.length_a   1.000
_cell.length_b   1.000
_cell.length_c   1.000
_cell.angle_alpha   90.00
_cell.angle_beta   90.00
_cell.angle_gamma   90.00
#
_symmetry.space_group_name_H-M   'P 1'
#
loop_
_entity.id
_entity.type
_entity.pdbx_description
1 polymer ?
#
loop_
_entity_poly.entity_id
_entity_poly.type
_entity_poly.pdbx_seq_one_letter_code
_entity_poly.pdbx_strand_id
1 'polypeptide(L)'
;MTEEILKRAPGESAGAGESANPAAAGTGGASAPDAGSQRERPSPPGLVAIQGGKVVVQLPSPDSPRPSITPGAYVVVEVNGTQIHETTTIDVDDDVAIRALPEEPVLDIRIEVPKSAEEAVAHVVRRAGTAHEVKDAPFAPHVTVAVRPVGKIPPPELTAEAVKKALADAGVVFGIDEAAIEQMIARPEADFHAVVARAKPPTPPVDSHAKPTVKEETVAEVQLDEPHRVDLLYRGEIFSVQEGEVVAEWVDAQPGVDGTDVLGRPIPAKKPKVRALKLGSGARRAEGSKYIVAARTGRPVVKETFVDVVPSYEVPADVNVATGHIDFAGDVTVRRNVEESLKVRAGGSVIIGGMVFRKARVEAGGSVRVRGVVGGSISAGGNTAVYGPLIEGLGRLAPLVQKAAENLRRVEEASRATGKAFQIGVVFKALLERHFAEAQKVAQSTGAFLAQHKDEFEMDLVARIATALRILVGRGPLLVKSFDEIEAALEELRLIPAELEARIAEADVIVEYLQNAEIACGGKVQLVGKACYNSKVIARKGFEAPAATIRGGSITVTHGSVVAREIGSPSAVVTEIAVPEDGSIKADVIHPNVRCIVGHRQYRFEITRRRVVLHLDRETGELRF
;
A
#
# COMPACT_ATOMS: atom_id res chain seq x y z
N MET A 1 25.88 -13.49 9.76
CA MET A 1 26.71 -14.37 8.93
C MET A 1 26.72 -13.71 7.58
N THR A 2 27.72 -12.88 7.40
CA THR A 2 29.01 -13.08 6.72
C THR A 2 28.81 -13.06 5.22
N GLU A 3 29.39 -12.30 4.41
CA GLU A 3 30.66 -11.60 4.19
C GLU A 3 30.58 -11.12 2.75
N GLU A 4 30.87 -9.84 2.42
CA GLU A 4 32.18 -9.36 1.99
C GLU A 4 32.74 -10.05 0.75
N ILE A 5 33.12 -9.25 -0.24
CA ILE A 5 34.36 -9.30 -1.03
C ILE A 5 34.23 -8.25 -2.16
N LEU A 6 34.91 -7.13 -2.01
CA LEU A 6 36.22 -6.66 -2.47
C LEU A 6 36.27 -6.18 -3.93
N LYS A 7 36.40 -4.89 -4.10
CA LYS A 7 37.54 -4.04 -4.53
C LYS A 7 38.58 -4.69 -5.45
N ARG A 8 38.85 -4.05 -6.60
CA ARG A 8 40.21 -3.69 -7.06
C ARG A 8 40.20 -2.74 -8.24
N ALA A 9 40.78 -1.55 -8.03
CA ALA A 9 41.47 -0.77 -9.06
C ALA A 9 42.93 -1.22 -9.12
N PRO A 10 43.67 -0.99 -10.20
CA PRO A 10 45.09 -0.67 -10.15
C PRO A 10 45.33 0.64 -10.92
N GLY A 11 46.09 1.63 -10.48
CA GLY A 11 47.44 1.52 -9.90
C GLY A 11 48.40 2.09 -10.88
N GLU A 12 48.79 3.33 -10.62
CA GLU A 12 49.94 4.02 -11.22
C GLU A 12 51.21 3.18 -11.08
N SER A 13 52.13 3.33 -12.06
CA SER A 13 53.55 3.27 -11.74
C SER A 13 54.35 4.23 -12.62
N ALA A 14 54.93 5.17 -11.95
CA ALA A 14 56.02 6.02 -12.40
C ALA A 14 57.31 5.17 -12.54
N GLY A 15 58.22 5.60 -13.39
CA GLY A 15 59.55 5.05 -13.49
C GLY A 15 60.47 6.00 -14.25
N ALA A 16 61.14 6.86 -13.51
CA ALA A 16 62.25 7.69 -13.92
C ALA A 16 63.54 6.87 -14.09
N GLY A 17 64.49 7.40 -14.83
CA GLY A 17 65.86 6.97 -14.89
C GLY A 17 66.51 7.48 -16.15
N GLU A 18 67.05 8.61 -16.18
CA GLU A 18 68.38 9.14 -15.80
C GLU A 18 69.58 8.32 -16.28
N SER A 19 70.49 9.13 -16.88
CA SER A 19 71.93 9.01 -16.93
C SER A 19 72.53 8.32 -18.16
N ALA A 20 73.47 8.86 -18.84
CA ALA A 20 74.66 9.61 -18.64
C ALA A 20 75.59 9.24 -19.78
N ASN A 21 76.25 10.29 -20.27
CA ASN A 21 77.48 10.27 -21.07
C ASN A 21 78.54 9.46 -20.30
N PRO A 22 79.61 8.91 -20.89
CA PRO A 22 80.77 9.72 -21.21
C PRO A 22 81.65 9.31 -22.42
N ALA A 23 82.33 10.30 -22.97
CA ALA A 23 83.72 10.51 -23.40
C ALA A 23 84.70 9.34 -23.50
N ALA A 24 85.56 9.48 -24.49
CA ALA A 24 87.03 9.43 -24.57
C ALA A 24 87.48 8.80 -25.88
N ALA A 25 88.14 9.52 -26.70
CA ALA A 25 89.60 9.87 -26.75
C ALA A 25 90.47 8.77 -27.39
N GLY A 26 91.25 9.13 -28.34
CA GLY A 26 92.42 8.39 -28.87
C GLY A 26 92.66 8.73 -30.32
N THR A 27 93.39 9.75 -30.58
CA THR A 27 94.89 9.89 -30.81
C THR A 27 95.40 9.21 -32.04
N GLY A 28 96.08 10.03 -32.85
CA GLY A 28 97.27 9.69 -33.61
C GLY A 28 97.06 9.55 -35.11
N GLY A 29 97.65 10.32 -35.83
CA GLY A 29 98.98 10.49 -36.24
C GLY A 29 99.16 11.27 -37.53
N ALA A 30 100.08 12.05 -37.51
CA ALA A 30 100.56 12.93 -38.54
C ALA A 30 101.08 12.24 -39.80
N SER A 31 100.88 12.90 -40.94
CA SER A 31 101.97 13.20 -41.82
C SER A 31 101.44 14.05 -43.01
N ALA A 32 102.01 15.21 -43.13
CA ALA A 32 102.15 15.92 -44.40
C ALA A 32 103.37 15.35 -45.15
N PRO A 33 103.68 15.68 -46.42
CA PRO A 33 103.37 16.88 -47.15
C PRO A 33 103.01 16.65 -48.64
N ASP A 34 102.57 17.50 -49.40
CA ASP A 34 103.31 18.30 -50.37
C ASP A 34 102.41 18.91 -51.48
N ALA A 35 102.81 20.11 -51.78
CA ALA A 35 102.79 20.81 -53.04
C ALA A 35 101.56 21.00 -53.92
N GLY A 36 101.16 22.25 -53.95
CA GLY A 36 101.06 22.95 -55.18
C GLY A 36 99.89 22.76 -56.10
N SER A 37 98.77 23.45 -55.86
CA SER A 37 98.02 24.08 -56.93
C SER A 37 97.30 25.29 -56.39
N GLN A 38 97.57 26.43 -57.07
CA GLN A 38 96.81 27.68 -56.84
C GLN A 38 95.36 27.44 -57.06
N ARG A 39 94.54 27.26 -55.99
CA ARG A 39 93.10 27.35 -56.05
C ARG A 39 92.75 28.83 -56.04
N GLU A 40 92.22 29.30 -57.17
CA GLU A 40 91.46 30.54 -57.27
C GLU A 40 90.54 30.61 -56.07
N ARG A 41 90.53 31.65 -55.28
CA ARG A 41 89.58 31.90 -54.22
C ARG A 41 88.22 32.02 -54.87
N PRO A 42 87.19 31.16 -54.52
CA PRO A 42 85.84 31.29 -55.08
C PRO A 42 85.32 32.69 -54.76
N SER A 43 84.79 33.38 -55.76
CA SER A 43 84.15 34.68 -55.56
C SER A 43 83.11 34.58 -54.42
N PRO A 44 83.02 35.53 -53.54
CA PRO A 44 82.07 35.52 -52.46
C PRO A 44 80.62 35.35 -53.03
N PRO A 45 79.80 34.55 -52.42
CA PRO A 45 78.44 34.30 -52.93
C PRO A 45 77.60 35.57 -52.93
N GLY A 46 76.69 35.65 -53.90
CA GLY A 46 75.65 36.66 -53.93
C GLY A 46 74.74 36.53 -52.70
N LEU A 47 74.20 37.59 -52.21
CA LEU A 47 73.37 37.65 -51.06
C LEU A 47 71.98 38.19 -51.38
N VAL A 48 70.94 37.64 -50.76
CA VAL A 48 69.57 38.13 -50.84
C VAL A 48 69.05 38.48 -49.41
N ALA A 49 68.33 39.56 -49.32
CA ALA A 49 67.67 40.01 -48.09
C ALA A 49 66.20 40.36 -48.39
N ILE A 50 65.35 40.30 -47.36
CA ILE A 50 64.01 40.87 -47.41
C ILE A 50 63.97 42.08 -46.47
N GLN A 51 63.68 43.23 -47.03
CA GLN A 51 63.62 44.50 -46.27
C GLN A 51 62.36 45.26 -46.64
N GLY A 52 61.50 45.51 -45.64
CA GLY A 52 60.20 46.17 -45.85
C GLY A 52 59.31 45.43 -46.85
N GLY A 53 59.36 44.09 -46.87
CA GLY A 53 58.58 43.25 -47.75
C GLY A 53 59.07 43.22 -49.21
N LYS A 54 60.20 43.75 -49.51
CA LYS A 54 60.82 43.70 -50.84
C LYS A 54 62.12 42.89 -50.82
N VAL A 55 62.35 42.18 -51.91
CA VAL A 55 63.62 41.44 -52.10
C VAL A 55 64.71 42.37 -52.58
N VAL A 56 65.87 42.31 -51.91
CA VAL A 56 67.06 43.05 -52.27
C VAL A 56 68.18 42.05 -52.55
N VAL A 57 68.71 42.05 -53.76
CA VAL A 57 69.83 41.19 -54.18
C VAL A 57 71.08 41.96 -54.26
N GLN A 58 72.19 41.43 -53.74
CA GLN A 58 73.53 41.99 -53.83
C GLN A 58 74.50 40.96 -54.44
N LEU A 59 75.12 41.27 -55.51
CA LEU A 59 76.17 40.45 -56.14
C LEU A 59 77.53 41.15 -55.99
N PRO A 60 78.47 40.59 -55.23
CA PRO A 60 79.79 41.16 -55.05
C PRO A 60 80.61 41.19 -56.34
N SER A 61 80.36 40.31 -57.30
CA SER A 61 81.00 40.22 -58.60
C SER A 61 80.02 39.59 -59.64
N PRO A 62 80.16 39.90 -60.94
CA PRO A 62 79.34 39.27 -61.96
C PRO A 62 79.44 37.76 -62.02
N ASP A 63 80.57 37.19 -61.54
CA ASP A 63 80.77 35.70 -61.48
C ASP A 63 80.40 35.08 -60.14
N SER A 64 79.82 35.84 -59.23
CA SER A 64 79.35 35.32 -57.93
C SER A 64 78.23 34.32 -58.11
N PRO A 65 78.29 33.21 -57.37
CA PRO A 65 77.13 32.31 -57.35
C PRO A 65 75.83 33.06 -57.00
N ARG A 66 74.76 32.87 -57.79
CA ARG A 66 73.48 33.55 -57.58
C ARG A 66 72.84 33.14 -56.27
N PRO A 67 72.31 34.09 -55.48
CA PRO A 67 71.55 33.78 -54.28
C PRO A 67 70.24 33.14 -54.64
N SER A 68 69.59 32.44 -53.67
CA SER A 68 68.36 31.76 -53.89
C SER A 68 67.28 32.14 -52.85
N ILE A 69 66.06 32.07 -53.29
CA ILE A 69 64.88 32.33 -52.49
C ILE A 69 63.92 31.10 -52.47
N THR A 70 63.32 30.78 -51.32
CA THR A 70 62.34 29.70 -51.19
C THR A 70 61.08 30.29 -50.59
N PRO A 71 59.92 30.08 -51.20
CA PRO A 71 58.62 30.40 -50.58
C PRO A 71 58.39 29.60 -49.32
N GLY A 72 58.03 30.25 -48.22
CA GLY A 72 57.56 29.61 -47.00
C GLY A 72 56.05 29.42 -47.01
N ALA A 73 55.49 28.94 -45.91
CA ALA A 73 54.04 28.82 -45.74
C ALA A 73 53.36 30.20 -45.71
N TYR A 74 52.20 30.32 -46.24
CA TYR A 74 51.37 31.54 -46.35
C TYR A 74 52.10 32.71 -47.10
N VAL A 75 52.88 32.36 -48.12
CA VAL A 75 53.58 33.35 -48.98
C VAL A 75 53.39 32.92 -50.41
N VAL A 76 53.16 33.90 -51.27
CA VAL A 76 53.35 33.82 -52.72
C VAL A 76 54.58 34.62 -53.10
N VAL A 77 55.48 33.96 -53.77
CA VAL A 77 56.69 34.60 -54.37
C VAL A 77 56.58 34.46 -55.89
N GLU A 78 56.69 35.59 -56.57
CA GLU A 78 56.68 35.64 -58.03
C GLU A 78 58.07 36.23 -58.47
N VAL A 79 58.68 35.53 -59.43
CA VAL A 79 59.95 35.99 -60.06
C VAL A 79 59.63 36.21 -61.54
N ASN A 80 59.85 37.48 -62.00
CA ASN A 80 59.54 37.89 -63.36
C ASN A 80 58.12 37.57 -63.78
N GLY A 81 57.13 37.73 -62.86
CA GLY A 81 55.71 37.46 -63.10
C GLY A 81 55.36 36.01 -63.08
N THR A 82 56.25 35.07 -62.76
CA THR A 82 55.99 33.64 -62.64
C THR A 82 56.05 33.24 -61.18
N GLN A 83 54.95 32.65 -60.63
CA GLN A 83 54.91 32.14 -59.27
C GLN A 83 55.87 30.97 -59.09
N ILE A 84 56.71 30.99 -58.09
CA ILE A 84 57.64 29.92 -57.75
C ILE A 84 57.12 29.14 -56.54
N HIS A 85 57.34 27.81 -56.55
CA HIS A 85 56.91 26.88 -55.44
C HIS A 85 58.11 26.19 -54.78
N GLU A 86 59.28 26.29 -55.43
CA GLU A 86 60.53 25.67 -54.98
C GLU A 86 61.66 26.73 -54.87
N THR A 87 62.77 26.27 -54.35
CA THR A 87 63.98 27.14 -54.28
C THR A 87 64.40 27.58 -55.66
N THR A 88 64.41 28.87 -55.90
CA THR A 88 64.75 29.46 -57.19
C THR A 88 65.91 30.41 -57.00
N THR A 89 66.90 30.36 -57.89
CA THR A 89 67.99 31.31 -57.96
C THR A 89 67.52 32.64 -58.57
N ILE A 90 67.98 33.76 -58.00
CA ILE A 90 67.55 35.10 -58.44
C ILE A 90 68.74 35.95 -58.77
N ASP A 91 68.55 36.86 -59.71
CA ASP A 91 69.55 37.83 -60.14
C ASP A 91 69.19 39.26 -59.70
N VAL A 92 70.11 40.20 -59.82
CA VAL A 92 69.86 41.59 -59.47
C VAL A 92 68.81 42.24 -60.36
N ASP A 93 68.70 41.77 -61.62
CA ASP A 93 67.75 42.29 -62.59
C ASP A 93 66.36 41.59 -62.51
N ASP A 94 66.19 40.58 -61.68
CA ASP A 94 64.93 39.92 -61.54
C ASP A 94 63.92 40.77 -60.72
N ASP A 95 62.70 40.85 -61.27
CA ASP A 95 61.54 41.42 -60.57
C ASP A 95 60.93 40.38 -59.62
N VAL A 96 61.20 40.55 -58.33
CA VAL A 96 60.70 39.60 -57.32
C VAL A 96 59.62 40.23 -56.46
N ALA A 97 58.43 39.80 -56.67
CA ALA A 97 57.28 40.22 -55.84
C ALA A 97 56.95 39.17 -54.76
N ILE A 98 56.77 39.66 -53.54
CA ILE A 98 56.39 38.80 -52.40
C ILE A 98 55.03 39.27 -51.86
N ARG A 99 54.10 38.36 -51.64
CA ARG A 99 52.83 38.66 -51.04
C ARG A 99 52.49 37.63 -49.94
N ALA A 100 52.22 38.12 -48.75
CA ALA A 100 51.71 37.29 -47.67
C ALA A 100 50.22 36.89 -47.95
N LEU A 101 49.90 35.68 -47.70
CA LEU A 101 48.48 35.14 -47.76
C LEU A 101 47.89 35.09 -46.38
N PRO A 102 46.69 35.57 -46.20
CA PRO A 102 46.00 35.38 -44.96
C PRO A 102 45.56 33.89 -44.79
N GLU A 103 45.51 33.45 -43.58
CA GLU A 103 44.73 32.22 -43.23
C GLU A 103 43.26 32.60 -43.22
N GLU A 104 42.46 31.95 -44.06
CA GLU A 104 41.02 32.26 -44.19
C GLU A 104 40.24 31.91 -42.90
N PRO A 105 39.36 32.79 -42.42
CA PRO A 105 38.46 32.45 -41.32
C PRO A 105 37.44 31.41 -41.75
N VAL A 106 37.08 30.50 -40.82
CA VAL A 106 36.17 29.39 -41.08
C VAL A 106 34.89 29.56 -40.27
N LEU A 107 33.73 29.43 -40.91
CA LEU A 107 32.42 29.18 -40.33
C LEU A 107 31.84 27.94 -41.02
N ASP A 108 31.71 26.84 -40.29
CA ASP A 108 31.11 25.59 -40.79
C ASP A 108 29.90 25.26 -39.90
N ILE A 109 28.76 25.02 -40.54
CA ILE A 109 27.49 24.65 -39.87
C ILE A 109 27.06 23.29 -40.44
N ARG A 110 27.08 22.26 -39.63
CA ARG A 110 26.63 20.92 -40.00
C ARG A 110 25.43 20.52 -39.15
N ILE A 111 24.38 20.07 -39.81
CA ILE A 111 23.21 19.53 -39.12
C ILE A 111 23.31 18.01 -39.13
N GLU A 112 23.32 17.42 -37.94
CA GLU A 112 23.26 16.00 -37.72
C GLU A 112 21.84 15.62 -37.34
N VAL A 113 21.25 14.74 -38.16
CA VAL A 113 19.93 14.16 -37.87
C VAL A 113 20.11 12.63 -37.66
N PRO A 114 19.95 12.13 -36.43
CA PRO A 114 20.03 10.70 -36.16
C PRO A 114 19.01 9.90 -36.96
N LYS A 115 19.25 8.61 -37.11
CA LYS A 115 18.30 7.72 -37.85
C LYS A 115 16.90 7.70 -37.25
N SER A 116 16.76 7.96 -35.96
CA SER A 116 15.45 8.09 -35.28
C SER A 116 14.71 9.37 -35.67
N ALA A 117 15.40 10.38 -36.18
CA ALA A 117 14.88 11.70 -36.53
C ALA A 117 14.07 12.36 -35.37
N GLU A 118 14.41 12.04 -34.13
CA GLU A 118 13.76 12.60 -32.93
C GLU A 118 14.23 14.02 -32.63
N GLU A 119 15.48 14.34 -33.04
CA GLU A 119 16.06 15.68 -32.88
C GLU A 119 17.02 15.99 -34.04
N ALA A 120 17.30 17.26 -34.24
CA ALA A 120 18.35 17.71 -35.13
C ALA A 120 19.37 18.55 -34.34
N VAL A 121 20.65 18.20 -34.45
CA VAL A 121 21.75 18.84 -33.74
C VAL A 121 22.56 19.64 -34.71
N ALA A 122 22.72 20.92 -34.46
CA ALA A 122 23.63 21.78 -35.20
C ALA A 122 25.02 21.73 -34.56
N HIS A 123 26.01 21.40 -35.35
CA HIS A 123 27.44 21.51 -35.03
C HIS A 123 28.00 22.74 -35.70
N VAL A 124 28.52 23.65 -34.94
CA VAL A 124 29.08 24.91 -35.43
C VAL A 124 30.56 24.99 -35.09
N VAL A 125 31.36 25.23 -36.11
CA VAL A 125 32.80 25.45 -35.98
C VAL A 125 33.12 26.86 -36.47
N ARG A 126 33.69 27.71 -35.61
CA ARG A 126 34.11 29.08 -35.91
C ARG A 126 35.57 29.23 -35.58
N ARG A 127 36.37 29.55 -36.60
CA ARG A 127 37.79 29.82 -36.40
C ARG A 127 38.13 31.15 -37.01
N ALA A 128 38.83 31.98 -36.24
CA ALA A 128 39.38 33.21 -36.73
C ALA A 128 40.52 32.90 -37.70
N GLY A 129 40.56 33.59 -38.81
CA GLY A 129 41.70 33.61 -39.70
C GLY A 129 42.87 34.42 -39.10
N THR A 130 44.04 34.38 -39.76
CA THR A 130 45.23 35.09 -39.34
C THR A 130 45.72 35.90 -40.51
N ALA A 131 45.82 37.22 -40.32
CA ALA A 131 46.49 38.10 -41.29
C ALA A 131 47.99 37.98 -41.08
N HIS A 132 48.74 37.85 -42.19
CA HIS A 132 50.14 37.67 -42.18
C HIS A 132 50.82 38.83 -42.90
N GLU A 133 52.04 39.19 -42.49
CA GLU A 133 52.92 40.12 -43.14
C GLU A 133 54.27 39.45 -43.36
N VAL A 134 54.94 39.80 -44.49
CA VAL A 134 56.26 39.25 -44.81
C VAL A 134 57.25 39.69 -43.76
N LYS A 135 58.02 38.76 -43.22
CA LYS A 135 59.07 39.01 -42.24
C LYS A 135 60.33 39.38 -42.94
N ASP A 136 60.98 40.51 -42.53
CA ASP A 136 62.31 40.88 -43.01
C ASP A 136 63.33 39.79 -42.69
N ALA A 137 64.26 39.58 -43.63
CA ALA A 137 65.36 38.64 -43.52
C ALA A 137 66.66 39.29 -43.81
N PRO A 138 67.74 39.06 -43.02
CA PRO A 138 69.04 39.62 -43.26
C PRO A 138 69.68 39.07 -44.53
N PHE A 139 70.72 39.76 -45.06
CA PHE A 139 71.48 39.30 -46.20
C PHE A 139 72.08 37.89 -45.96
N ALA A 140 71.73 36.95 -46.81
CA ALA A 140 72.19 35.55 -46.81
C ALA A 140 72.28 35.00 -48.24
N PRO A 141 73.10 33.96 -48.50
CA PRO A 141 73.14 33.31 -49.81
C PRO A 141 71.87 32.62 -50.19
N HIS A 142 71.06 32.30 -49.21
CA HIS A 142 69.72 31.67 -49.34
C HIS A 142 68.80 32.28 -48.29
N VAL A 143 67.55 32.63 -48.69
CA VAL A 143 66.51 33.14 -47.83
C VAL A 143 65.23 32.40 -48.05
N THR A 144 64.67 31.81 -46.99
CA THR A 144 63.33 31.32 -47.01
C THR A 144 62.38 32.46 -46.58
N VAL A 145 61.42 32.80 -47.47
CA VAL A 145 60.44 33.85 -47.16
C VAL A 145 59.51 33.39 -46.11
N ALA A 146 59.57 33.99 -44.92
CA ALA A 146 58.69 33.69 -43.82
C ALA A 146 57.70 34.83 -43.57
N VAL A 147 56.59 34.54 -42.96
CA VAL A 147 55.60 35.52 -42.53
C VAL A 147 55.52 35.61 -41.01
N ARG A 148 55.03 36.72 -40.51
CA ARG A 148 54.65 36.91 -39.12
C ARG A 148 53.15 37.21 -39.03
N PRO A 149 52.42 36.71 -37.99
CA PRO A 149 51.05 37.11 -37.76
C PRO A 149 51.00 38.58 -37.31
N VAL A 150 50.08 39.36 -37.92
CA VAL A 150 49.88 40.77 -37.60
C VAL A 150 48.49 41.08 -37.06
N GLY A 151 47.54 40.19 -37.20
CA GLY A 151 46.19 40.36 -36.69
C GLY A 151 45.35 39.12 -36.87
N LYS A 152 44.24 39.06 -36.17
CA LYS A 152 43.19 37.99 -36.35
C LYS A 152 42.12 38.54 -37.29
N ILE A 153 41.67 37.71 -38.23
CA ILE A 153 40.53 37.98 -39.09
C ILE A 153 39.33 37.32 -38.43
N PRO A 154 38.30 38.09 -37.97
CA PRO A 154 37.16 37.51 -37.30
C PRO A 154 36.42 36.51 -38.23
N PRO A 155 35.88 35.41 -37.70
CA PRO A 155 35.06 34.49 -38.51
C PRO A 155 33.78 35.21 -38.97
N PRO A 156 33.16 34.76 -40.06
CA PRO A 156 31.86 35.26 -40.47
C PRO A 156 30.83 35.15 -39.33
N GLU A 157 29.89 36.08 -39.27
CA GLU A 157 28.85 36.08 -38.26
C GLU A 157 27.90 34.87 -38.46
N LEU A 158 27.62 34.18 -37.36
CA LEU A 158 26.59 33.12 -37.34
C LEU A 158 25.21 33.79 -37.34
N THR A 159 24.46 33.62 -38.40
CA THR A 159 23.10 34.18 -38.52
C THR A 159 22.02 33.11 -38.44
N ALA A 160 20.80 33.50 -37.98
CA ALA A 160 19.65 32.59 -37.96
C ALA A 160 19.31 32.07 -39.36
N GLU A 161 19.49 32.89 -40.40
CA GLU A 161 19.23 32.50 -41.78
C GLU A 161 20.20 31.39 -42.26
N ALA A 162 21.48 31.50 -41.88
CA ALA A 162 22.48 30.49 -42.20
C ALA A 162 22.14 29.13 -41.56
N VAL A 163 21.70 29.14 -40.29
CA VAL A 163 21.26 27.92 -39.57
C VAL A 163 19.99 27.36 -40.16
N LYS A 164 18.98 28.21 -40.44
CA LYS A 164 17.72 27.77 -41.07
C LYS A 164 17.96 27.20 -42.46
N LYS A 165 18.88 27.76 -43.23
CA LYS A 165 19.29 27.22 -44.53
C LYS A 165 19.94 25.82 -44.36
N ALA A 166 20.86 25.68 -43.41
CA ALA A 166 21.50 24.39 -43.13
C ALA A 166 20.49 23.32 -42.68
N LEU A 167 19.47 23.72 -41.88
CA LEU A 167 18.35 22.83 -41.51
C LEU A 167 17.54 22.39 -42.71
N ALA A 168 17.20 23.34 -43.59
CA ALA A 168 16.46 23.03 -44.84
C ALA A 168 17.26 22.10 -45.76
N ASP A 169 18.57 22.35 -45.90
CA ASP A 169 19.48 21.53 -46.69
C ASP A 169 19.61 20.09 -46.13
N ALA A 170 19.49 19.95 -44.81
CA ALA A 170 19.44 18.66 -44.11
C ALA A 170 18.03 18.00 -44.13
N GLY A 171 17.01 18.65 -44.73
CA GLY A 171 15.65 18.15 -44.84
C GLY A 171 14.81 18.31 -43.54
N VAL A 172 15.25 19.12 -42.58
CA VAL A 172 14.51 19.38 -41.35
C VAL A 172 13.43 20.42 -41.61
N VAL A 173 12.16 19.98 -41.44
CA VAL A 173 10.97 20.81 -41.76
C VAL A 173 10.01 20.94 -40.60
N PHE A 174 10.22 20.21 -39.48
CA PHE A 174 9.31 20.20 -38.35
C PHE A 174 10.05 20.39 -37.02
N GLY A 175 9.38 21.08 -36.09
CA GLY A 175 9.84 21.19 -34.70
C GLY A 175 11.08 22.06 -34.51
N ILE A 176 11.36 22.99 -35.46
CA ILE A 176 12.49 23.93 -35.37
C ILE A 176 12.29 24.83 -34.14
N ASP A 177 13.29 24.86 -33.28
CA ASP A 177 13.30 25.66 -32.06
C ASP A 177 14.02 27.00 -32.31
N GLU A 178 13.26 28.03 -32.60
CA GLU A 178 13.81 29.37 -32.87
C GLU A 178 14.54 29.96 -31.66
N ALA A 179 14.06 29.68 -30.44
CA ALA A 179 14.73 30.16 -29.21
C ALA A 179 16.09 29.48 -29.03
N ALA A 180 16.18 28.19 -29.36
CA ALA A 180 17.45 27.46 -29.33
C ALA A 180 18.43 28.00 -30.37
N ILE A 181 17.95 28.38 -31.56
CA ILE A 181 18.77 29.01 -32.61
C ILE A 181 19.27 30.38 -32.13
N GLU A 182 18.44 31.23 -31.55
CA GLU A 182 18.85 32.54 -31.00
C GLU A 182 19.88 32.38 -29.87
N GLN A 183 19.67 31.44 -28.96
CA GLN A 183 20.66 31.16 -27.90
C GLN A 183 21.98 30.62 -28.48
N MET A 184 21.90 29.83 -29.54
CA MET A 184 23.09 29.32 -30.23
C MET A 184 23.92 30.45 -30.87
N ILE A 185 23.27 31.41 -31.50
CA ILE A 185 23.94 32.58 -32.14
C ILE A 185 24.66 33.44 -31.10
N ALA A 186 24.08 33.60 -29.92
CA ALA A 186 24.64 34.39 -28.83
C ALA A 186 25.86 33.74 -28.14
N ARG A 187 26.20 32.46 -28.46
CA ARG A 187 27.33 31.78 -27.82
C ARG A 187 28.68 32.31 -28.34
N PRO A 188 29.62 32.61 -27.44
CA PRO A 188 30.95 33.09 -27.82
C PRO A 188 31.92 31.95 -28.20
N GLU A 189 31.57 30.67 -27.97
CA GLU A 189 32.47 29.53 -28.12
C GLU A 189 32.84 29.28 -29.58
N ALA A 190 34.07 28.76 -29.82
CA ALA A 190 34.58 28.48 -31.14
C ALA A 190 33.96 27.25 -31.78
N ASP A 191 33.83 26.17 -30.98
CA ASP A 191 33.26 24.90 -31.42
C ASP A 191 32.19 24.51 -30.41
N PHE A 192 30.95 24.29 -30.85
CA PHE A 192 29.83 23.85 -30.01
C PHE A 192 28.77 23.13 -30.81
N HIS A 193 27.89 22.46 -30.09
CA HIS A 193 26.69 21.83 -30.65
C HIS A 193 25.44 22.25 -29.88
N ALA A 194 24.31 22.28 -30.55
CA ALA A 194 23.00 22.56 -29.94
C ALA A 194 21.89 21.83 -30.66
N VAL A 195 20.89 21.37 -29.90
CA VAL A 195 19.65 20.81 -30.48
C VAL A 195 18.81 21.98 -30.99
N VAL A 196 18.54 21.99 -32.28
CA VAL A 196 17.84 23.09 -32.99
C VAL A 196 16.47 22.69 -33.54
N ALA A 197 16.15 21.42 -33.52
CA ALA A 197 14.79 20.95 -33.81
C ALA A 197 14.47 19.68 -33.01
N ARG A 198 13.18 19.50 -32.64
CA ARG A 198 12.70 18.32 -31.90
C ARG A 198 11.41 17.77 -32.51
N ALA A 199 11.32 16.46 -32.57
CA ALA A 199 10.12 15.75 -32.97
C ALA A 199 9.00 15.96 -31.95
N LYS A 200 7.77 15.88 -32.41
CA LYS A 200 6.59 15.72 -31.56
C LYS A 200 6.36 14.22 -31.34
N PRO A 201 6.56 13.68 -30.13
CA PRO A 201 6.34 12.27 -29.88
C PRO A 201 4.86 11.89 -30.06
N PRO A 202 4.56 10.64 -30.45
CA PRO A 202 3.18 10.17 -30.51
C PRO A 202 2.53 10.14 -29.13
N THR A 203 1.25 10.46 -29.05
CA THR A 203 0.48 10.32 -27.81
C THR A 203 0.23 8.82 -27.56
N PRO A 204 0.46 8.32 -26.33
CA PRO A 204 0.22 6.93 -26.02
C PRO A 204 -1.27 6.57 -26.16
N PRO A 205 -1.62 5.38 -26.64
CA PRO A 205 -2.99 4.90 -26.67
C PRO A 205 -3.49 4.60 -25.26
N VAL A 206 -4.80 4.59 -25.08
CA VAL A 206 -5.45 4.10 -23.86
C VAL A 206 -5.93 2.68 -24.12
N ASP A 207 -5.41 1.71 -23.38
CA ASP A 207 -5.87 0.32 -23.41
C ASP A 207 -7.23 0.21 -22.72
N SER A 208 -8.09 -0.74 -23.16
CA SER A 208 -9.35 -0.98 -22.47
C SER A 208 -9.10 -1.56 -21.08
N HIS A 209 -9.71 -0.96 -20.06
CA HIS A 209 -9.54 -1.38 -18.67
C HIS A 209 -10.71 -0.98 -17.78
N ALA A 210 -10.86 -1.68 -16.66
CA ALA A 210 -11.76 -1.28 -15.59
C ALA A 210 -11.05 -0.29 -14.66
N LYS A 211 -11.62 0.92 -14.52
CA LYS A 211 -11.14 1.96 -13.61
C LYS A 211 -11.93 1.87 -12.31
N PRO A 212 -11.30 1.63 -11.15
CA PRO A 212 -12.00 1.63 -9.88
C PRO A 212 -12.66 2.99 -9.63
N THR A 213 -13.93 2.98 -9.24
CA THR A 213 -14.66 4.19 -8.84
C THR A 213 -14.61 4.38 -7.32
N VAL A 214 -14.46 3.26 -6.61
CA VAL A 214 -14.32 3.21 -5.16
C VAL A 214 -12.83 3.24 -4.81
N LYS A 215 -12.46 4.17 -3.94
CA LYS A 215 -11.09 4.20 -3.41
C LYS A 215 -10.98 3.08 -2.38
N GLU A 216 -9.97 2.21 -2.52
CA GLU A 216 -9.49 1.41 -1.40
C GLU A 216 -8.85 2.38 -0.38
N GLU A 217 -9.66 3.02 0.43
CA GLU A 217 -9.16 3.73 1.60
C GLU A 217 -8.82 2.69 2.67
N THR A 218 -7.62 2.17 2.56
CA THR A 218 -6.94 1.50 3.66
C THR A 218 -6.36 2.60 4.54
N VAL A 219 -7.05 2.94 5.56
CA VAL A 219 -6.75 3.81 6.72
C VAL A 219 -7.86 4.86 6.85
N ALA A 220 -8.81 4.61 7.73
CA ALA A 220 -9.56 5.71 8.30
C ALA A 220 -8.55 6.61 9.04
N GLU A 221 -8.32 7.81 8.54
CA GLU A 221 -7.80 8.89 9.37
C GLU A 221 -8.76 9.02 10.54
N VAL A 222 -8.30 8.61 11.70
CA VAL A 222 -9.01 8.84 12.95
C VAL A 222 -9.12 10.35 13.10
N GLN A 223 -10.29 10.90 12.80
CA GLN A 223 -10.60 12.28 13.18
C GLN A 223 -10.51 12.36 14.70
N LEU A 224 -9.51 13.08 15.15
CA LEU A 224 -9.22 13.38 16.56
C LEU A 224 -10.21 14.45 17.08
N ASP A 225 -11.50 14.13 17.12
CA ASP A 225 -12.46 14.92 17.83
C ASP A 225 -12.99 14.10 19.02
N GLU A 226 -12.48 14.48 20.20
CA GLU A 226 -12.79 14.06 21.56
C GLU A 226 -11.81 13.07 22.24
N PRO A 227 -11.58 13.23 23.58
CA PRO A 227 -10.57 12.47 24.32
C PRO A 227 -11.10 11.09 24.72
N HIS A 228 -11.41 10.25 23.76
CA HIS A 228 -11.73 8.85 23.98
C HIS A 228 -10.48 8.01 23.65
N ARG A 229 -10.27 7.01 24.46
CA ARG A 229 -9.16 6.05 24.36
C ARG A 229 -9.08 5.49 22.95
N VAL A 230 -8.17 6.01 22.13
CA VAL A 230 -7.96 5.53 20.76
C VAL A 230 -7.51 4.08 20.83
N ASP A 231 -8.30 3.17 20.30
CA ASP A 231 -7.92 1.76 20.13
C ASP A 231 -6.95 1.66 18.94
N LEU A 232 -5.65 1.68 19.23
CA LEU A 232 -4.59 1.62 18.22
C LEU A 232 -4.59 0.32 17.40
N LEU A 233 -5.37 -0.67 17.79
CA LEU A 233 -5.55 -1.94 17.06
C LEU A 233 -6.70 -1.85 16.05
N TYR A 234 -7.57 -0.84 16.14
CA TYR A 234 -8.64 -0.64 15.17
C TYR A 234 -8.09 0.09 13.93
N ARG A 235 -7.99 -0.63 12.83
CA ARG A 235 -7.49 -0.12 11.54
C ARG A 235 -8.61 0.28 10.57
N GLY A 236 -9.79 0.47 11.08
CA GLY A 236 -10.99 0.75 10.29
C GLY A 236 -11.71 -0.51 9.82
N GLU A 237 -12.91 -0.32 9.33
CA GLU A 237 -13.70 -1.37 8.69
C GLU A 237 -13.05 -1.75 7.35
N ILE A 238 -12.99 -3.04 7.05
CA ILE A 238 -12.52 -3.50 5.75
C ILE A 238 -13.51 -3.02 4.70
N PHE A 239 -12.99 -2.23 3.74
CA PHE A 239 -13.80 -1.61 2.72
C PHE A 239 -14.72 -2.64 2.05
N SER A 240 -16.01 -2.40 2.11
CA SER A 240 -17.04 -3.20 1.48
C SER A 240 -18.04 -2.31 0.75
N VAL A 241 -18.60 -2.82 -0.34
CA VAL A 241 -19.67 -2.17 -1.11
C VAL A 241 -20.97 -2.89 -0.88
N GLN A 242 -22.07 -2.16 -0.96
CA GLN A 242 -23.42 -2.71 -0.87
C GLN A 242 -23.94 -3.12 -2.24
N GLU A 243 -24.96 -3.99 -2.29
CA GLU A 243 -25.61 -4.33 -3.53
C GLU A 243 -26.15 -3.09 -4.25
N GLY A 244 -25.90 -2.99 -5.56
CA GLY A 244 -26.30 -1.85 -6.39
C GLY A 244 -25.28 -0.71 -6.44
N GLU A 245 -24.27 -0.69 -5.58
CA GLU A 245 -23.25 0.36 -5.54
C GLU A 245 -22.28 0.26 -6.72
N VAL A 246 -21.82 1.42 -7.25
CA VAL A 246 -20.89 1.48 -8.39
C VAL A 246 -19.49 1.10 -7.92
N VAL A 247 -18.93 0.05 -8.52
CA VAL A 247 -17.61 -0.49 -8.17
C VAL A 247 -16.52 0.00 -9.11
N ALA A 248 -16.81 0.04 -10.42
CA ALA A 248 -15.85 0.42 -11.44
C ALA A 248 -16.53 1.04 -12.68
N GLU A 249 -15.73 1.78 -13.45
CA GLU A 249 -16.08 2.28 -14.78
C GLU A 249 -15.27 1.52 -15.83
N TRP A 250 -15.93 1.02 -16.87
CA TRP A 250 -15.23 0.43 -17.99
C TRP A 250 -14.79 1.53 -18.96
N VAL A 251 -13.49 1.62 -19.22
CA VAL A 251 -12.88 2.53 -20.18
C VAL A 251 -12.59 1.74 -21.47
N ASP A 252 -13.21 2.17 -22.57
CA ASP A 252 -12.94 1.58 -23.88
C ASP A 252 -11.56 1.99 -24.42
N ALA A 253 -10.99 1.15 -25.25
CA ALA A 253 -9.72 1.41 -25.89
C ALA A 253 -9.78 2.64 -26.79
N GLN A 254 -8.83 3.57 -26.66
CA GLN A 254 -8.72 4.76 -27.50
C GLN A 254 -7.39 4.76 -28.23
N PRO A 255 -7.38 5.04 -29.56
CA PRO A 255 -6.15 5.12 -30.32
C PRO A 255 -5.31 6.30 -29.86
N GLY A 256 -4.00 6.13 -29.87
CA GLY A 256 -3.07 7.23 -29.72
C GLY A 256 -3.07 8.13 -30.98
N VAL A 257 -2.49 9.30 -30.87
CA VAL A 257 -2.30 10.21 -32.00
C VAL A 257 -0.86 10.10 -32.47
N ASP A 258 -0.67 9.96 -33.78
CA ASP A 258 0.66 9.89 -34.38
C ASP A 258 1.47 11.15 -34.07
N GLY A 259 2.75 10.95 -33.85
CA GLY A 259 3.74 12.02 -33.72
C GLY A 259 4.26 12.48 -35.08
N THR A 260 5.21 13.41 -35.08
CA THR A 260 5.88 13.89 -36.31
C THR A 260 7.38 14.03 -36.00
N ASP A 261 8.23 13.44 -36.84
CA ASP A 261 9.68 13.57 -36.71
C ASP A 261 10.18 14.92 -37.26
N VAL A 262 11.45 15.23 -37.07
CA VAL A 262 12.03 16.50 -37.52
C VAL A 262 12.08 16.62 -39.07
N LEU A 263 11.96 15.53 -39.78
CA LEU A 263 11.87 15.50 -41.23
C LEU A 263 10.42 15.59 -41.75
N GLY A 264 9.44 15.78 -40.87
CA GLY A 264 8.01 15.89 -41.23
C GLY A 264 7.31 14.56 -41.43
N ARG A 265 7.93 13.41 -41.14
CA ARG A 265 7.33 12.09 -41.33
C ARG A 265 6.51 11.69 -40.09
N PRO A 266 5.38 11.00 -40.27
CA PRO A 266 4.57 10.55 -39.15
C PRO A 266 5.31 9.46 -38.32
N ILE A 267 5.32 9.63 -37.00
CA ILE A 267 5.76 8.60 -36.06
C ILE A 267 4.49 7.87 -35.61
N PRO A 268 4.26 6.63 -36.01
CA PRO A 268 2.99 5.94 -35.73
C PRO A 268 2.82 5.70 -34.21
N ALA A 269 1.65 6.04 -33.68
CA ALA A 269 1.26 5.69 -32.32
C ALA A 269 1.09 4.17 -32.19
N LYS A 270 1.38 3.65 -31.00
CA LYS A 270 1.11 2.24 -30.70
C LYS A 270 -0.39 1.97 -30.79
N LYS A 271 -0.78 0.80 -31.28
CA LYS A 271 -2.18 0.39 -31.28
C LYS A 271 -2.63 0.06 -29.87
N PRO A 272 -3.84 0.49 -29.45
CA PRO A 272 -4.39 0.13 -28.16
C PRO A 272 -4.68 -1.37 -28.09
N LYS A 273 -4.57 -1.94 -26.88
CA LYS A 273 -4.99 -3.32 -26.62
C LYS A 273 -6.47 -3.32 -26.30
N VAL A 274 -7.26 -3.86 -27.19
CA VAL A 274 -8.70 -4.08 -26.97
C VAL A 274 -8.88 -5.39 -26.21
N ARG A 275 -9.32 -5.32 -24.96
CA ARG A 275 -9.58 -6.47 -24.09
C ARG A 275 -11.05 -6.53 -23.71
N ALA A 276 -11.58 -7.73 -23.52
CA ALA A 276 -12.95 -7.90 -23.04
C ALA A 276 -13.00 -7.81 -21.52
N LEU A 277 -14.02 -7.13 -21.01
CA LEU A 277 -14.36 -7.13 -19.58
C LEU A 277 -14.87 -8.51 -19.18
N LYS A 278 -14.31 -9.07 -18.08
CA LYS A 278 -14.78 -10.26 -17.41
C LYS A 278 -15.41 -9.85 -16.08
N LEU A 279 -16.62 -10.33 -15.83
CA LEU A 279 -17.33 -10.09 -14.59
C LEU A 279 -17.39 -11.39 -13.77
N GLY A 280 -17.08 -11.29 -12.48
CA GLY A 280 -17.36 -12.33 -11.50
C GLY A 280 -18.85 -12.37 -11.13
N SER A 281 -19.25 -13.38 -10.35
CA SER A 281 -20.65 -13.56 -9.96
C SER A 281 -21.19 -12.47 -9.02
N GLY A 282 -20.32 -11.71 -8.40
CA GLY A 282 -20.66 -10.61 -7.50
C GLY A 282 -20.71 -9.24 -8.16
N ALA A 283 -20.46 -9.14 -9.46
CA ALA A 283 -20.51 -7.88 -10.19
C ALA A 283 -21.37 -8.00 -11.44
N ARG A 284 -22.10 -6.94 -11.79
CA ARG A 284 -22.91 -6.87 -13.01
C ARG A 284 -22.73 -5.52 -13.69
N ARG A 285 -22.90 -5.47 -14.98
CA ARG A 285 -22.92 -4.21 -15.71
C ARG A 285 -24.27 -3.55 -15.54
N ALA A 286 -24.29 -2.26 -15.24
CA ALA A 286 -25.53 -1.50 -15.21
C ALA A 286 -26.07 -1.36 -16.65
N GLU A 287 -27.38 -1.56 -16.85
CA GLU A 287 -28.01 -1.55 -18.17
C GLU A 287 -27.75 -0.24 -18.91
N GLY A 288 -27.31 -0.35 -20.16
CA GLY A 288 -27.04 0.80 -21.02
C GLY A 288 -25.89 1.71 -20.56
N SER A 289 -25.06 1.26 -19.59
CA SER A 289 -24.03 2.08 -18.96
C SER A 289 -22.64 1.45 -19.05
N LYS A 290 -21.61 2.30 -18.92
CA LYS A 290 -20.21 1.88 -18.74
C LYS A 290 -19.87 1.49 -17.30
N TYR A 291 -20.79 1.71 -16.35
CA TYR A 291 -20.56 1.41 -14.95
C TYR A 291 -20.83 -0.05 -14.61
N ILE A 292 -20.00 -0.56 -13.69
CA ILE A 292 -20.10 -1.90 -13.13
C ILE A 292 -20.53 -1.73 -11.68
N VAL A 293 -21.63 -2.37 -11.31
CA VAL A 293 -22.23 -2.31 -9.98
C VAL A 293 -22.11 -3.65 -9.25
N ALA A 294 -22.09 -3.59 -7.93
CA ALA A 294 -22.14 -4.76 -7.08
C ALA A 294 -23.47 -5.52 -7.25
N ALA A 295 -23.42 -6.82 -7.45
CA ALA A 295 -24.59 -7.69 -7.47
C ALA A 295 -24.89 -8.28 -6.07
N ARG A 296 -24.04 -8.01 -5.09
CA ARG A 296 -24.16 -8.39 -3.67
C ARG A 296 -23.23 -7.55 -2.82
N THR A 297 -23.49 -7.50 -1.52
CA THR A 297 -22.59 -6.87 -0.54
C THR A 297 -21.30 -7.68 -0.40
N GLY A 298 -20.16 -7.00 -0.31
CA GLY A 298 -18.86 -7.64 -0.14
C GLY A 298 -17.67 -6.75 -0.52
N ARG A 299 -16.48 -7.34 -0.55
CA ARG A 299 -15.25 -6.64 -0.92
C ARG A 299 -15.10 -6.54 -2.44
N PRO A 300 -14.96 -5.33 -3.01
CA PRO A 300 -14.73 -5.19 -4.44
C PRO A 300 -13.32 -5.67 -4.81
N VAL A 301 -13.23 -6.35 -5.95
CA VAL A 301 -11.98 -6.78 -6.58
C VAL A 301 -11.97 -6.22 -7.99
N VAL A 302 -11.19 -5.16 -8.22
CA VAL A 302 -11.06 -4.51 -9.52
C VAL A 302 -9.66 -4.75 -10.05
N LYS A 303 -9.55 -5.43 -11.20
CA LYS A 303 -8.32 -5.62 -11.97
C LYS A 303 -8.53 -5.05 -13.36
N GLU A 304 -7.47 -4.87 -14.14
CA GLU A 304 -7.54 -4.27 -15.48
C GLU A 304 -8.72 -4.76 -16.35
N THR A 305 -9.01 -6.05 -16.33
CA THR A 305 -10.05 -6.67 -17.18
C THR A 305 -11.03 -7.54 -16.40
N PHE A 306 -10.96 -7.54 -15.08
CA PHE A 306 -11.81 -8.37 -14.23
C PHE A 306 -12.35 -7.55 -13.06
N VAL A 307 -13.67 -7.62 -12.87
CA VAL A 307 -14.35 -6.99 -11.73
C VAL A 307 -15.24 -8.02 -11.06
N ASP A 308 -15.13 -8.13 -9.75
CA ASP A 308 -15.98 -8.98 -8.91
C ASP A 308 -16.25 -8.31 -7.56
N VAL A 309 -17.27 -8.77 -6.85
CA VAL A 309 -17.52 -8.44 -5.44
C VAL A 309 -17.57 -9.75 -4.66
N VAL A 310 -16.58 -9.96 -3.82
CA VAL A 310 -16.39 -11.20 -3.07
C VAL A 310 -17.00 -11.04 -1.68
N PRO A 311 -17.98 -11.89 -1.28
CA PRO A 311 -18.64 -11.76 0.01
C PRO A 311 -17.79 -12.25 1.19
N SER A 312 -16.55 -12.64 0.97
CA SER A 312 -15.67 -13.18 2.00
C SER A 312 -14.31 -12.47 2.07
N TYR A 313 -13.80 -12.37 3.30
CA TYR A 313 -12.46 -11.87 3.59
C TYR A 313 -11.60 -12.97 4.21
N GLU A 314 -10.43 -13.23 3.65
CA GLU A 314 -9.53 -14.27 4.13
C GLU A 314 -8.27 -13.67 4.74
N VAL A 315 -7.97 -14.07 5.99
CA VAL A 315 -6.72 -13.80 6.70
C VAL A 315 -5.85 -15.05 6.62
N PRO A 316 -4.75 -15.03 5.84
CA PRO A 316 -3.95 -16.25 5.59
C PRO A 316 -3.09 -16.69 6.78
N ALA A 317 -2.96 -15.84 7.80
CA ALA A 317 -2.16 -16.07 9.00
C ALA A 317 -2.99 -15.91 10.28
N ASP A 318 -2.35 -15.58 11.39
CA ASP A 318 -3.01 -15.23 12.64
C ASP A 318 -3.58 -13.81 12.55
N VAL A 319 -4.72 -13.56 13.22
CA VAL A 319 -5.14 -12.21 13.56
C VAL A 319 -4.32 -11.79 14.77
N ASN A 320 -3.43 -10.84 14.58
CA ASN A 320 -2.46 -10.38 15.58
C ASN A 320 -2.34 -8.84 15.57
N VAL A 321 -1.44 -8.29 16.38
CA VAL A 321 -1.23 -6.83 16.45
C VAL A 321 -0.88 -6.21 15.09
N ALA A 322 -0.22 -6.96 14.20
CA ALA A 322 0.13 -6.48 12.87
C ALA A 322 -1.08 -6.42 11.92
N THR A 323 -2.03 -7.36 12.02
CA THR A 323 -3.28 -7.32 11.26
C THR A 323 -4.29 -6.34 11.86
N GLY A 324 -4.25 -6.12 13.18
CA GLY A 324 -5.25 -5.36 13.93
C GLY A 324 -6.57 -6.10 14.08
N HIS A 325 -7.61 -5.38 14.49
CA HIS A 325 -8.98 -5.87 14.53
C HIS A 325 -9.50 -6.08 13.11
N ILE A 326 -10.34 -7.10 12.93
CA ILE A 326 -11.03 -7.38 11.66
C ILE A 326 -12.49 -6.98 11.82
N ASP A 327 -12.96 -6.10 10.95
CA ASP A 327 -14.38 -5.76 10.83
C ASP A 327 -14.77 -5.81 9.34
N PHE A 328 -15.70 -6.71 9.00
CA PHE A 328 -16.08 -6.97 7.61
C PHE A 328 -17.56 -7.31 7.49
N ALA A 329 -18.25 -6.71 6.52
CA ALA A 329 -19.68 -6.89 6.33
C ALA A 329 -20.12 -8.29 5.84
N GLY A 330 -19.20 -9.09 5.28
CA GLY A 330 -19.46 -10.46 4.78
C GLY A 330 -18.86 -11.55 5.66
N ASP A 331 -18.50 -12.69 5.03
CA ASP A 331 -17.89 -13.83 5.72
C ASP A 331 -16.40 -13.60 5.97
N VAL A 332 -15.89 -14.08 7.12
CA VAL A 332 -14.47 -13.99 7.48
C VAL A 332 -13.89 -15.39 7.67
N THR A 333 -12.75 -15.64 7.02
CA THR A 333 -11.97 -16.87 7.21
C THR A 333 -10.59 -16.53 7.74
N VAL A 334 -10.26 -16.98 8.95
CA VAL A 334 -8.93 -16.90 9.55
C VAL A 334 -8.29 -18.28 9.46
N ARG A 335 -7.18 -18.41 8.73
CA ARG A 335 -6.53 -19.72 8.54
C ARG A 335 -5.90 -20.28 9.80
N ARG A 336 -5.48 -19.42 10.72
CA ARG A 336 -4.82 -19.79 11.98
C ARG A 336 -5.60 -19.29 13.18
N ASN A 337 -4.95 -18.55 14.07
CA ASN A 337 -5.48 -18.15 15.37
C ASN A 337 -5.99 -16.71 15.41
N VAL A 338 -6.80 -16.41 16.42
CA VAL A 338 -7.07 -15.05 16.86
C VAL A 338 -6.36 -14.85 18.19
N GLU A 339 -5.35 -13.99 18.18
CA GLU A 339 -4.49 -13.72 19.33
C GLU A 339 -5.20 -12.90 20.41
N GLU A 340 -4.55 -12.79 21.57
CA GLU A 340 -5.10 -12.17 22.77
C GLU A 340 -5.58 -10.72 22.53
N SER A 341 -6.77 -10.41 23.07
CA SER A 341 -7.40 -9.08 23.05
C SER A 341 -7.80 -8.54 21.68
N LEU A 342 -7.73 -9.35 20.62
CA LEU A 342 -8.14 -8.95 19.29
C LEU A 342 -9.61 -9.27 19.02
N LYS A 343 -10.18 -8.51 18.06
CA LYS A 343 -11.59 -8.63 17.66
C LYS A 343 -11.69 -9.07 16.20
N VAL A 344 -12.62 -9.98 15.94
CA VAL A 344 -13.04 -10.34 14.59
C VAL A 344 -14.55 -10.17 14.54
N ARG A 345 -15.01 -9.19 13.76
CA ARG A 345 -16.44 -8.95 13.49
C ARG A 345 -16.73 -9.29 12.04
N ALA A 346 -17.78 -10.05 11.81
CA ALA A 346 -18.28 -10.42 10.49
C ALA A 346 -19.79 -10.22 10.42
N GLY A 347 -20.28 -9.58 9.37
CA GLY A 347 -21.72 -9.54 9.10
C GLY A 347 -22.28 -10.91 8.68
N GLY A 348 -21.44 -11.76 8.08
CA GLY A 348 -21.72 -13.15 7.73
C GLY A 348 -21.16 -14.16 8.73
N SER A 349 -20.73 -15.32 8.22
CA SER A 349 -20.17 -16.42 9.01
C SER A 349 -18.66 -16.27 9.24
N VAL A 350 -18.14 -16.88 10.32
CA VAL A 350 -16.72 -16.87 10.66
C VAL A 350 -16.17 -18.29 10.72
N ILE A 351 -15.05 -18.52 10.03
CA ILE A 351 -14.28 -19.77 10.11
C ILE A 351 -12.89 -19.46 10.65
N ILE A 352 -12.51 -20.13 11.75
CA ILE A 352 -11.18 -20.00 12.36
C ILE A 352 -10.53 -21.37 12.39
N GLY A 353 -9.44 -21.57 11.63
CA GLY A 353 -8.72 -22.84 11.54
C GLY A 353 -7.94 -23.21 12.80
N GLY A 354 -7.73 -22.26 13.70
CA GLY A 354 -7.00 -22.42 14.96
C GLY A 354 -7.82 -22.08 16.19
N MET A 355 -7.16 -21.43 17.15
CA MET A 355 -7.68 -21.10 18.48
C MET A 355 -8.05 -19.63 18.60
N VAL A 356 -9.03 -19.32 19.46
CA VAL A 356 -9.34 -17.97 19.96
C VAL A 356 -8.80 -17.86 21.37
N PHE A 357 -7.86 -16.93 21.56
CA PHE A 357 -7.16 -16.79 22.83
C PHE A 357 -7.81 -15.79 23.78
N ARG A 358 -7.19 -15.63 24.95
CA ARG A 358 -7.72 -14.87 26.08
C ARG A 358 -8.13 -13.43 25.69
N LYS A 359 -9.34 -13.02 26.13
CA LYS A 359 -9.93 -11.70 25.83
C LYS A 359 -10.18 -11.42 24.35
N ALA A 360 -9.83 -12.33 23.43
CA ALA A 360 -10.20 -12.18 22.05
C ALA A 360 -11.72 -12.35 21.87
N ARG A 361 -12.29 -11.61 20.93
CA ARG A 361 -13.74 -11.60 20.66
C ARG A 361 -14.01 -11.92 19.20
N VAL A 362 -14.93 -12.84 18.97
CA VAL A 362 -15.42 -13.18 17.65
C VAL A 362 -16.92 -12.94 17.60
N GLU A 363 -17.35 -12.06 16.72
CA GLU A 363 -18.74 -11.67 16.54
C GLU A 363 -19.15 -11.96 15.09
N ALA A 364 -20.14 -12.81 14.88
CA ALA A 364 -20.64 -13.20 13.58
C ALA A 364 -22.15 -12.98 13.48
N GLY A 365 -22.60 -12.38 12.38
CA GLY A 365 -24.02 -12.35 12.03
C GLY A 365 -24.54 -13.74 11.67
N GLY A 366 -23.68 -14.58 11.07
CA GLY A 366 -23.90 -15.99 10.75
C GLY A 366 -23.27 -16.96 11.75
N SER A 367 -23.01 -18.19 11.28
CA SER A 367 -22.46 -19.27 12.09
C SER A 367 -20.94 -19.15 12.30
N VAL A 368 -20.45 -19.73 13.40
CA VAL A 368 -19.01 -19.75 13.72
C VAL A 368 -18.50 -21.18 13.78
N ARG A 369 -17.41 -21.43 13.05
CA ARG A 369 -16.65 -22.67 13.17
C ARG A 369 -15.24 -22.37 13.67
N VAL A 370 -14.83 -23.01 14.75
CA VAL A 370 -13.52 -22.78 15.36
C VAL A 370 -12.97 -24.09 15.93
N ARG A 371 -11.65 -24.23 15.94
CA ARG A 371 -11.01 -25.39 16.58
C ARG A 371 -11.12 -25.34 18.10
N GLY A 372 -10.95 -24.17 18.71
CA GLY A 372 -11.17 -24.04 20.15
C GLY A 372 -11.09 -22.63 20.66
N VAL A 373 -11.54 -22.44 21.90
CA VAL A 373 -11.56 -21.15 22.59
C VAL A 373 -10.93 -21.31 23.98
N VAL A 374 -9.93 -20.48 24.27
CA VAL A 374 -9.24 -20.45 25.55
C VAL A 374 -9.24 -19.02 26.11
N GLY A 375 -10.16 -18.75 27.00
CA GLY A 375 -10.32 -17.44 27.66
C GLY A 375 -10.86 -16.33 26.74
N GLY A 376 -11.33 -16.66 25.57
CA GLY A 376 -11.98 -15.77 24.61
C GLY A 376 -13.50 -15.86 24.61
N SER A 377 -14.13 -15.06 23.76
CA SER A 377 -15.60 -15.06 23.58
C SER A 377 -16.02 -15.19 22.11
N ILE A 378 -17.13 -15.88 21.89
CA ILE A 378 -17.77 -16.03 20.57
C ILE A 378 -19.24 -15.66 20.68
N SER A 379 -19.72 -14.83 19.74
CA SER A 379 -21.12 -14.54 19.51
C SER A 379 -21.50 -14.90 18.07
N ALA A 380 -22.52 -15.72 17.90
CA ALA A 380 -23.08 -16.12 16.61
C ALA A 380 -24.58 -15.81 16.54
N GLY A 381 -25.02 -15.24 15.40
CA GLY A 381 -26.39 -14.79 15.21
C GLY A 381 -26.59 -13.29 15.51
N GLY A 382 -25.62 -12.47 15.17
CA GLY A 382 -25.66 -11.02 15.34
C GLY A 382 -25.46 -10.60 16.82
N ASN A 383 -26.38 -9.79 17.35
CA ASN A 383 -26.28 -9.24 18.70
C ASN A 383 -26.53 -10.24 19.84
N THR A 384 -26.33 -11.53 19.60
CA THR A 384 -26.61 -12.60 20.58
C THR A 384 -25.83 -12.42 21.87
N ALA A 385 -24.58 -11.93 21.82
CA ALA A 385 -23.77 -11.65 23.01
C ALA A 385 -24.38 -10.58 23.92
N VAL A 386 -25.11 -9.64 23.33
CA VAL A 386 -25.73 -8.51 24.03
C VAL A 386 -27.17 -8.82 24.42
N TYR A 387 -27.93 -9.46 23.54
CA TYR A 387 -29.32 -9.84 23.80
C TYR A 387 -29.43 -11.04 24.73
N GLY A 388 -28.57 -12.04 24.57
CA GLY A 388 -28.64 -13.29 25.35
C GLY A 388 -28.69 -13.10 26.87
N PRO A 389 -27.75 -12.33 27.47
CA PRO A 389 -27.77 -12.07 28.91
C PRO A 389 -29.03 -11.33 29.40
N LEU A 390 -29.60 -10.43 28.57
CA LEU A 390 -30.85 -9.76 28.90
C LEU A 390 -32.05 -10.73 28.84
N ILE A 391 -32.13 -11.54 27.78
CA ILE A 391 -33.15 -12.56 27.63
C ILE A 391 -33.13 -13.53 28.83
N GLU A 392 -31.94 -14.02 29.19
CA GLU A 392 -31.76 -14.90 30.34
C GLU A 392 -32.18 -14.20 31.65
N GLY A 393 -31.69 -12.99 31.89
CA GLY A 393 -31.99 -12.26 33.12
C GLY A 393 -33.46 -11.93 33.28
N LEU A 394 -34.08 -11.36 32.24
CA LEU A 394 -35.50 -11.00 32.24
C LEU A 394 -36.39 -12.23 32.30
N GLY A 395 -36.05 -13.30 31.58
CA GLY A 395 -36.76 -14.56 31.60
C GLY A 395 -36.77 -15.26 32.98
N ARG A 396 -35.66 -15.15 33.72
CA ARG A 396 -35.58 -15.63 35.12
C ARG A 396 -36.40 -14.78 36.08
N LEU A 397 -36.54 -13.47 35.82
CA LEU A 397 -37.31 -12.56 36.68
C LEU A 397 -38.81 -12.79 36.60
N ALA A 398 -39.35 -13.02 35.42
CA ALA A 398 -40.78 -13.13 35.20
C ALA A 398 -41.48 -14.13 36.15
N PRO A 399 -41.03 -15.40 36.28
CA PRO A 399 -41.67 -16.37 37.21
C PRO A 399 -41.46 -16.00 38.68
N LEU A 400 -40.36 -15.37 39.04
CA LEU A 400 -40.10 -14.95 40.43
C LEU A 400 -41.02 -13.79 40.83
N VAL A 401 -41.19 -12.80 39.96
CA VAL A 401 -42.07 -11.66 40.17
C VAL A 401 -43.54 -12.10 40.20
N GLN A 402 -43.92 -13.03 39.35
CA GLN A 402 -45.25 -13.60 39.36
C GLN A 402 -45.59 -14.25 40.71
N LYS A 403 -44.71 -15.11 41.24
CA LYS A 403 -44.87 -15.74 42.54
C LYS A 403 -44.90 -14.72 43.66
N ALA A 404 -44.07 -13.66 43.56
CA ALA A 404 -44.10 -12.59 44.57
C ALA A 404 -45.43 -11.83 44.54
N ALA A 405 -45.99 -11.54 43.37
CA ALA A 405 -47.29 -10.91 43.20
C ALA A 405 -48.43 -11.76 43.73
N GLU A 406 -48.42 -13.08 43.49
CA GLU A 406 -49.40 -14.02 44.04
C GLU A 406 -49.37 -14.07 45.55
N ASN A 407 -48.16 -14.12 46.16
CA ASN A 407 -48.01 -14.10 47.59
C ASN A 407 -48.45 -12.76 48.19
N LEU A 408 -48.17 -11.63 47.52
CA LEU A 408 -48.61 -10.30 47.93
C LEU A 408 -50.15 -10.22 47.96
N ARG A 409 -50.86 -10.77 46.96
CA ARG A 409 -52.32 -10.84 46.95
C ARG A 409 -52.87 -11.64 48.14
N ARG A 410 -52.28 -12.81 48.47
CA ARG A 410 -52.67 -13.62 49.63
C ARG A 410 -52.51 -12.87 50.94
N VAL A 411 -51.42 -12.09 51.06
CA VAL A 411 -51.20 -11.24 52.27
C VAL A 411 -52.21 -10.10 52.31
N GLU A 412 -52.57 -9.48 51.20
CA GLU A 412 -53.63 -8.47 51.15
C GLU A 412 -54.97 -9.02 51.58
N GLU A 413 -55.38 -10.16 51.05
CA GLU A 413 -56.63 -10.85 51.43
C GLU A 413 -56.67 -11.16 52.96
N ALA A 414 -55.58 -11.69 53.49
CA ALA A 414 -55.46 -11.95 54.94
C ALA A 414 -55.50 -10.67 55.79
N SER A 415 -54.90 -9.57 55.29
CA SER A 415 -54.95 -8.27 55.96
C SER A 415 -56.35 -7.67 55.98
N ARG A 416 -57.09 -7.78 54.86
CA ARG A 416 -58.49 -7.37 54.78
C ARG A 416 -59.39 -8.18 55.74
N ALA A 417 -59.20 -9.50 55.82
CA ALA A 417 -59.94 -10.36 56.70
C ALA A 417 -59.69 -10.05 58.18
N THR A 418 -58.50 -9.56 58.55
CA THR A 418 -58.11 -9.24 59.93
C THR A 418 -58.20 -7.75 60.28
N GLY A 419 -58.68 -6.89 59.37
CA GLY A 419 -58.80 -5.43 59.53
C GLY A 419 -57.48 -4.70 59.77
N LYS A 420 -56.33 -5.27 59.36
CA LYS A 420 -55.01 -4.67 59.50
C LYS A 420 -54.70 -3.74 58.32
N ALA A 421 -53.95 -2.67 58.58
CA ALA A 421 -53.52 -1.79 57.53
C ALA A 421 -52.56 -2.51 56.57
N PHE A 422 -52.84 -2.39 55.26
CA PHE A 422 -52.03 -2.98 54.19
C PHE A 422 -51.39 -1.87 53.37
N GLN A 423 -50.07 -1.87 53.29
CA GLN A 423 -49.30 -0.98 52.43
C GLN A 423 -48.54 -1.83 51.42
N ILE A 424 -49.01 -1.83 50.17
CA ILE A 424 -48.54 -2.70 49.10
C ILE A 424 -47.02 -2.66 48.93
N GLY A 425 -46.41 -1.44 48.85
CA GLY A 425 -44.95 -1.29 48.64
C GLY A 425 -44.12 -1.81 49.81
N VAL A 426 -44.59 -1.65 51.07
CA VAL A 426 -43.89 -2.14 52.27
C VAL A 426 -43.91 -3.67 52.31
N VAL A 427 -45.06 -4.26 52.08
CA VAL A 427 -45.21 -5.71 52.06
C VAL A 427 -44.47 -6.34 50.89
N PHE A 428 -44.56 -5.73 49.68
CA PHE A 428 -43.84 -6.19 48.52
C PHE A 428 -42.32 -6.19 48.72
N LYS A 429 -41.78 -5.12 49.30
CA LYS A 429 -40.36 -5.06 49.64
C LYS A 429 -39.97 -6.17 50.64
N ALA A 430 -40.74 -6.37 51.68
CA ALA A 430 -40.47 -7.39 52.69
C ALA A 430 -40.51 -8.82 52.08
N LEU A 431 -41.44 -9.08 51.15
CA LEU A 431 -41.53 -10.35 50.39
C LEU A 431 -40.28 -10.55 49.54
N LEU A 432 -39.86 -9.52 48.76
CA LEU A 432 -38.66 -9.61 47.94
C LEU A 432 -37.40 -9.89 48.75
N GLU A 433 -37.23 -9.21 49.88
CA GLU A 433 -36.03 -9.36 50.74
C GLU A 433 -35.97 -10.71 51.45
N ARG A 434 -37.13 -11.24 51.91
CA ARG A 434 -37.17 -12.45 52.75
C ARG A 434 -37.34 -13.72 51.93
N HIS A 435 -38.12 -13.68 50.84
CA HIS A 435 -38.54 -14.89 50.13
C HIS A 435 -38.10 -14.91 48.66
N PHE A 436 -37.79 -13.75 48.07
CA PHE A 436 -37.41 -13.60 46.65
C PHE A 436 -36.11 -12.82 46.47
N ALA A 437 -35.15 -12.98 47.38
CA ALA A 437 -33.86 -12.31 47.30
C ALA A 437 -33.09 -12.58 45.98
N GLU A 438 -33.37 -13.73 45.35
CA GLU A 438 -32.85 -14.06 44.01
C GLU A 438 -33.36 -13.10 42.94
N ALA A 439 -34.62 -12.71 42.98
CA ALA A 439 -35.17 -11.72 42.05
C ALA A 439 -34.45 -10.38 42.13
N GLN A 440 -34.11 -9.91 43.33
CA GLN A 440 -33.35 -8.69 43.50
C GLN A 440 -31.93 -8.80 42.95
N LYS A 441 -31.24 -9.93 43.16
CA LYS A 441 -29.89 -10.15 42.65
C LYS A 441 -29.87 -10.20 41.12
N VAL A 442 -30.83 -10.94 40.50
CA VAL A 442 -30.97 -11.03 39.06
C VAL A 442 -31.31 -9.65 38.46
N ALA A 443 -32.24 -8.90 39.09
CA ALA A 443 -32.59 -7.55 38.64
C ALA A 443 -31.40 -6.57 38.69
N GLN A 444 -30.59 -6.65 39.76
CA GLN A 444 -29.39 -5.85 39.87
C GLN A 444 -28.34 -6.19 38.80
N SER A 445 -28.07 -7.48 38.59
CA SER A 445 -27.08 -7.91 37.57
C SER A 445 -27.55 -7.58 36.16
N THR A 446 -28.85 -7.76 35.86
CA THR A 446 -29.43 -7.41 34.55
C THR A 446 -29.41 -5.89 34.32
N GLY A 447 -29.73 -5.11 35.34
CA GLY A 447 -29.65 -3.63 35.26
C GLY A 447 -28.23 -3.11 35.10
N ALA A 448 -27.25 -3.73 35.77
CA ALA A 448 -25.83 -3.39 35.59
C ALA A 448 -25.33 -3.72 34.18
N PHE A 449 -25.72 -4.87 33.66
CA PHE A 449 -25.42 -5.26 32.27
C PHE A 449 -26.02 -4.27 31.26
N LEU A 450 -27.31 -3.93 31.42
CA LEU A 450 -27.98 -2.94 30.57
C LEU A 450 -27.29 -1.58 30.61
N ALA A 451 -26.87 -1.11 31.79
CA ALA A 451 -26.19 0.15 31.94
C ALA A 451 -24.81 0.17 31.24
N GLN A 452 -24.10 -0.97 31.26
CA GLN A 452 -22.80 -1.13 30.59
C GLN A 452 -22.93 -1.13 29.07
N HIS A 453 -24.03 -1.63 28.53
CA HIS A 453 -24.25 -1.82 27.08
C HIS A 453 -25.37 -0.92 26.54
N LYS A 454 -25.74 0.17 27.24
CA LYS A 454 -26.89 1.01 26.88
C LYS A 454 -26.86 1.54 25.45
N ASP A 455 -25.65 1.82 24.93
CA ASP A 455 -25.44 2.40 23.60
C ASP A 455 -25.66 1.38 22.46
N GLU A 456 -25.77 0.10 22.79
CA GLU A 456 -26.05 -0.99 21.85
C GLU A 456 -27.57 -1.28 21.70
N PHE A 457 -28.42 -0.54 22.41
CA PHE A 457 -29.86 -0.70 22.42
C PHE A 457 -30.59 0.59 22.03
N GLU A 458 -31.80 0.42 21.49
CA GLU A 458 -32.71 1.52 21.27
C GLU A 458 -33.12 2.16 22.62
N MET A 459 -33.17 3.48 22.68
CA MET A 459 -33.49 4.21 23.93
C MET A 459 -34.83 3.82 24.54
N ASP A 460 -35.85 3.52 23.70
CA ASP A 460 -37.15 3.05 24.17
C ASP A 460 -37.04 1.70 24.88
N LEU A 461 -36.32 0.75 24.31
CA LEU A 461 -36.09 -0.56 24.91
C LEU A 461 -35.35 -0.44 26.27
N VAL A 462 -34.33 0.41 26.33
CA VAL A 462 -33.59 0.70 27.58
C VAL A 462 -34.55 1.25 28.63
N ALA A 463 -35.42 2.19 28.28
CA ALA A 463 -36.38 2.80 29.20
C ALA A 463 -37.41 1.79 29.71
N ARG A 464 -37.95 0.93 28.85
CA ARG A 464 -38.90 -0.16 29.21
C ARG A 464 -38.26 -1.14 30.19
N ILE A 465 -37.06 -1.66 29.88
CA ILE A 465 -36.32 -2.57 30.76
C ILE A 465 -36.01 -1.89 32.10
N ALA A 466 -35.49 -0.67 32.10
CA ALA A 466 -35.16 0.05 33.33
C ALA A 466 -36.42 0.27 34.20
N THR A 467 -37.56 0.57 33.58
CA THR A 467 -38.83 0.74 34.28
C THR A 467 -39.30 -0.56 34.94
N ALA A 468 -39.25 -1.68 34.22
CA ALA A 468 -39.62 -2.97 34.75
C ALA A 468 -38.71 -3.45 35.89
N LEU A 469 -37.39 -3.20 35.80
CA LEU A 469 -36.43 -3.55 36.85
C LEU A 469 -36.51 -2.64 38.06
N ARG A 470 -36.92 -1.38 37.90
CA ARG A 470 -36.98 -0.39 38.97
C ARG A 470 -37.82 -0.87 40.16
N ILE A 471 -38.94 -1.53 39.95
CA ILE A 471 -39.83 -2.03 41.04
C ILE A 471 -39.20 -3.14 41.85
N LEU A 472 -38.08 -3.73 41.45
CA LEU A 472 -37.42 -4.87 42.09
C LEU A 472 -36.18 -4.47 42.89
N VAL A 473 -35.61 -3.30 42.65
CA VAL A 473 -34.31 -2.92 43.23
C VAL A 473 -34.36 -1.66 44.11
N GLY A 474 -33.51 -1.61 45.10
CA GLY A 474 -33.32 -0.44 45.96
C GLY A 474 -34.60 0.01 46.70
N ARG A 475 -35.00 1.28 46.47
CA ARG A 475 -36.23 1.86 47.05
C ARG A 475 -37.46 1.65 46.13
N GLY A 476 -37.28 1.11 44.92
CA GLY A 476 -38.33 0.94 43.93
C GLY A 476 -39.54 0.16 44.46
N PRO A 477 -39.37 -0.98 45.17
CA PRO A 477 -40.51 -1.72 45.73
C PRO A 477 -41.39 -0.91 46.68
N LEU A 478 -40.80 0.02 47.45
CA LEU A 478 -41.55 0.88 48.36
C LEU A 478 -42.45 1.91 47.65
N LEU A 479 -42.13 2.22 46.41
CA LEU A 479 -42.84 3.23 45.61
C LEU A 479 -44.03 2.64 44.88
N VAL A 480 -44.19 1.31 44.89
CA VAL A 480 -45.31 0.60 44.26
C VAL A 480 -46.60 0.92 45.01
N LYS A 481 -47.60 1.42 44.27
CA LYS A 481 -48.90 1.87 44.84
C LYS A 481 -50.06 0.96 44.47
N SER A 482 -49.96 0.21 43.37
CA SER A 482 -51.02 -0.69 42.92
C SER A 482 -50.48 -2.03 42.38
N PHE A 483 -51.33 -3.02 42.30
CA PHE A 483 -51.00 -4.29 41.62
C PHE A 483 -50.77 -4.09 40.15
N ASP A 484 -51.47 -3.15 39.49
CA ASP A 484 -51.30 -2.84 38.06
C ASP A 484 -49.87 -2.48 37.69
N GLU A 485 -49.15 -1.77 38.58
CA GLU A 485 -47.74 -1.48 38.36
C GLU A 485 -46.85 -2.74 38.36
N ILE A 486 -47.18 -3.72 39.18
CA ILE A 486 -46.48 -5.01 39.26
C ILE A 486 -46.82 -5.83 38.00
N GLU A 487 -48.11 -5.82 37.61
CA GLU A 487 -48.56 -6.54 36.41
C GLU A 487 -47.98 -5.95 35.13
N ALA A 488 -47.94 -4.63 35.00
CA ALA A 488 -47.29 -3.96 33.88
C ALA A 488 -45.79 -4.31 33.78
N ALA A 489 -45.08 -4.31 34.91
CA ALA A 489 -43.69 -4.74 34.92
C ALA A 489 -43.52 -6.23 34.57
N LEU A 490 -44.42 -7.08 35.04
CA LEU A 490 -44.42 -8.52 34.72
C LEU A 490 -44.69 -8.76 33.22
N GLU A 491 -45.57 -7.97 32.60
CA GLU A 491 -45.85 -8.04 31.18
C GLU A 491 -44.58 -7.67 30.36
N GLU A 492 -43.91 -6.58 30.71
CA GLU A 492 -42.64 -6.20 30.06
C GLU A 492 -41.56 -7.26 30.24
N LEU A 493 -41.44 -7.86 31.45
CA LEU A 493 -40.51 -8.96 31.71
C LEU A 493 -40.76 -10.19 30.85
N ARG A 494 -41.98 -10.37 30.30
CA ARG A 494 -42.34 -11.45 29.39
C ARG A 494 -42.22 -11.06 27.93
N LEU A 495 -42.62 -9.84 27.55
CA LEU A 495 -42.63 -9.38 26.15
C LEU A 495 -41.22 -9.08 25.62
N ILE A 496 -40.39 -8.39 26.40
CA ILE A 496 -39.06 -7.96 25.95
C ILE A 496 -38.15 -9.14 25.55
N PRO A 497 -38.06 -10.25 26.32
CA PRO A 497 -37.29 -11.42 25.89
C PRO A 497 -37.73 -11.96 24.52
N ALA A 498 -39.04 -12.05 24.26
CA ALA A 498 -39.56 -12.51 22.98
C ALA A 498 -39.23 -11.55 21.82
N GLU A 499 -39.31 -10.24 22.05
CA GLU A 499 -38.89 -9.22 21.08
C GLU A 499 -37.39 -9.32 20.74
N LEU A 500 -36.54 -9.47 21.74
CA LEU A 500 -35.10 -9.64 21.56
C LEU A 500 -34.75 -10.93 20.85
N GLU A 501 -35.43 -12.03 21.21
CA GLU A 501 -35.26 -13.33 20.55
C GLU A 501 -35.60 -13.29 19.06
N ALA A 502 -36.61 -12.52 18.67
CA ALA A 502 -37.00 -12.37 17.27
C ALA A 502 -35.92 -11.63 16.43
N ARG A 503 -35.08 -10.84 17.09
CA ARG A 503 -33.95 -10.10 16.46
C ARG A 503 -32.68 -10.93 16.35
N ILE A 504 -32.59 -12.10 17.00
CA ILE A 504 -31.44 -13.02 16.94
C ILE A 504 -31.57 -13.92 15.73
N ALA A 505 -30.59 -13.88 14.84
CA ALA A 505 -30.55 -14.80 13.71
C ALA A 505 -30.20 -16.24 14.17
N GLU A 506 -30.78 -17.24 13.51
CA GLU A 506 -30.38 -18.61 13.74
C GLU A 506 -28.98 -18.88 13.19
N ALA A 507 -28.04 -19.13 14.08
CA ALA A 507 -26.62 -19.32 13.72
C ALA A 507 -25.98 -20.29 14.72
N ASP A 508 -25.24 -21.26 14.22
CA ASP A 508 -24.63 -22.32 15.02
C ASP A 508 -23.18 -22.03 15.37
N VAL A 509 -22.72 -22.56 16.50
CA VAL A 509 -21.30 -22.58 16.86
C VAL A 509 -20.81 -24.03 16.87
N ILE A 510 -19.81 -24.32 16.03
CA ILE A 510 -19.12 -25.62 15.98
C ILE A 510 -17.72 -25.45 16.53
N VAL A 511 -17.41 -26.18 17.59
CA VAL A 511 -16.13 -26.03 18.31
C VAL A 511 -15.61 -27.40 18.79
N GLU A 512 -14.28 -27.57 18.84
CA GLU A 512 -13.67 -28.82 19.32
C GLU A 512 -13.24 -28.73 20.80
N TYR A 513 -12.93 -27.54 21.31
CA TYR A 513 -12.40 -27.35 22.67
C TYR A 513 -12.84 -26.01 23.28
N LEU A 514 -13.31 -26.06 24.54
CA LEU A 514 -13.67 -24.88 25.31
C LEU A 514 -12.95 -24.86 26.67
N GLN A 515 -12.32 -23.75 27.03
CA GLN A 515 -11.73 -23.51 28.35
C GLN A 515 -11.83 -22.05 28.74
N ASN A 516 -12.43 -21.75 29.90
CA ASN A 516 -12.67 -20.40 30.38
C ASN A 516 -13.30 -19.49 29.28
N ALA A 517 -14.11 -20.07 28.44
CA ALA A 517 -14.69 -19.45 27.26
C ALA A 517 -16.11 -18.92 27.53
N GLU A 518 -16.49 -17.89 26.81
CA GLU A 518 -17.86 -17.35 26.79
C GLU A 518 -18.44 -17.53 25.39
N ILE A 519 -19.52 -18.28 25.25
CA ILE A 519 -20.18 -18.55 23.99
C ILE A 519 -21.63 -18.10 24.06
N ALA A 520 -22.06 -17.28 23.10
CA ALA A 520 -23.45 -16.92 22.88
C ALA A 520 -23.86 -17.28 21.45
N CYS A 521 -24.98 -18.01 21.30
CA CYS A 521 -25.34 -18.61 20.02
C CYS A 521 -26.84 -18.55 19.79
N GLY A 522 -27.27 -18.01 18.65
CA GLY A 522 -28.70 -17.99 18.24
C GLY A 522 -29.25 -19.32 17.74
N GLY A 523 -28.40 -20.29 17.50
CA GLY A 523 -28.71 -21.67 17.10
C GLY A 523 -28.27 -22.69 18.14
N LYS A 524 -27.58 -23.73 17.67
CA LYS A 524 -27.00 -24.79 18.49
C LYS A 524 -25.49 -24.57 18.71
N VAL A 525 -25.00 -24.96 19.88
CA VAL A 525 -23.57 -25.15 20.11
C VAL A 525 -23.25 -26.63 19.98
N GLN A 526 -22.38 -26.96 19.04
CA GLN A 526 -21.90 -28.33 18.80
C GLN A 526 -20.43 -28.43 19.23
N LEU A 527 -20.18 -29.06 20.37
CA LEU A 527 -18.84 -29.39 20.84
C LEU A 527 -18.46 -30.77 20.32
N VAL A 528 -17.78 -30.80 19.18
CA VAL A 528 -17.37 -32.03 18.49
C VAL A 528 -16.13 -32.69 19.10
N GLY A 529 -15.44 -32.00 19.99
CA GLY A 529 -14.24 -32.48 20.71
C GLY A 529 -14.58 -33.13 22.06
N LYS A 530 -13.58 -33.20 22.94
CA LYS A 530 -13.66 -33.99 24.17
C LYS A 530 -13.85 -33.19 25.45
N ALA A 531 -13.73 -31.86 25.43
CA ALA A 531 -13.65 -31.09 26.67
C ALA A 531 -14.28 -29.69 26.61
N CYS A 532 -15.04 -29.40 27.68
CA CYS A 532 -15.54 -28.07 28.04
C CYS A 532 -15.20 -27.81 29.51
N TYR A 533 -14.27 -26.87 29.74
CA TYR A 533 -13.81 -26.55 31.10
C TYR A 533 -14.15 -25.12 31.48
N ASN A 534 -14.81 -24.96 32.64
CA ASN A 534 -15.09 -23.68 33.28
C ASN A 534 -15.59 -22.59 32.30
N SER A 535 -16.47 -22.97 31.38
CA SER A 535 -16.95 -22.10 30.33
C SER A 535 -18.42 -21.72 30.53
N LYS A 536 -18.78 -20.52 30.09
CA LYS A 536 -20.15 -20.02 30.08
C LYS A 536 -20.71 -20.15 28.67
N VAL A 537 -21.78 -20.92 28.48
CA VAL A 537 -22.43 -21.12 27.18
C VAL A 537 -23.89 -20.74 27.28
N ILE A 538 -24.34 -19.86 26.40
CA ILE A 538 -25.77 -19.54 26.19
C ILE A 538 -26.11 -19.94 24.75
N ALA A 539 -26.96 -20.95 24.59
CA ALA A 539 -27.40 -21.42 23.29
C ALA A 539 -28.91 -21.34 23.19
N ARG A 540 -29.45 -20.89 22.07
CA ARG A 540 -30.88 -20.78 21.92
C ARG A 540 -31.52 -22.16 21.67
N LYS A 541 -31.00 -22.96 20.73
CA LYS A 541 -31.65 -24.21 20.28
C LYS A 541 -31.10 -25.51 20.85
N GLY A 542 -29.98 -25.46 21.55
CA GLY A 542 -29.42 -26.66 22.17
C GLY A 542 -27.91 -26.64 22.34
N PHE A 543 -27.43 -27.54 23.17
CA PHE A 543 -26.00 -27.81 23.37
C PHE A 543 -25.74 -29.30 23.17
N GLU A 544 -24.95 -29.64 22.18
CA GLU A 544 -24.63 -31.01 21.79
C GLU A 544 -23.13 -31.30 21.97
N ALA A 545 -22.83 -32.19 22.91
CA ALA A 545 -21.45 -32.56 23.24
C ALA A 545 -21.35 -34.09 23.56
N PRO A 546 -21.78 -34.96 22.63
CA PRO A 546 -21.96 -36.41 22.93
C PRO A 546 -20.65 -37.14 23.27
N ALA A 547 -19.51 -36.58 22.90
CA ALA A 547 -18.19 -37.15 23.19
C ALA A 547 -17.44 -36.40 24.33
N ALA A 548 -17.99 -35.31 24.83
CA ALA A 548 -17.27 -34.41 25.72
C ALA A 548 -17.56 -34.59 27.20
N THR A 549 -16.58 -34.20 28.01
CA THR A 549 -16.72 -33.99 29.44
C THR A 549 -16.85 -32.48 29.72
N ILE A 550 -17.90 -32.07 30.44
CA ILE A 550 -18.18 -30.72 30.87
C ILE A 550 -17.81 -30.60 32.35
N ARG A 551 -16.82 -29.73 32.69
CA ARG A 551 -16.37 -29.54 34.07
C ARG A 551 -16.35 -28.08 34.45
N GLY A 552 -17.19 -27.69 35.37
CA GLY A 552 -17.30 -26.30 35.83
C GLY A 552 -17.98 -25.39 34.81
N GLY A 553 -18.31 -24.18 35.26
CA GLY A 553 -19.01 -23.18 34.44
C GLY A 553 -20.51 -23.43 34.35
N SER A 554 -21.14 -22.80 33.36
CA SER A 554 -22.59 -22.88 33.15
C SER A 554 -22.96 -23.06 31.69
N ILE A 555 -23.97 -23.88 31.42
CA ILE A 555 -24.58 -24.06 30.10
C ILE A 555 -26.07 -23.76 30.23
N THR A 556 -26.53 -22.74 29.54
CA THR A 556 -27.94 -22.34 29.49
C THR A 556 -28.48 -22.55 28.08
N VAL A 557 -29.55 -23.29 27.95
CA VAL A 557 -30.29 -23.46 26.70
C VAL A 557 -31.70 -22.90 26.88
N THR A 558 -32.08 -21.95 25.98
CA THR A 558 -33.40 -21.29 26.11
C THR A 558 -34.52 -22.07 25.40
N HIS A 559 -34.22 -22.80 24.32
CA HIS A 559 -35.15 -23.65 23.58
C HIS A 559 -34.46 -24.96 23.20
N GLY A 560 -34.81 -26.08 23.81
CA GLY A 560 -34.24 -27.39 23.49
C GLY A 560 -33.52 -28.06 24.64
N SER A 561 -32.50 -28.85 24.33
CA SER A 561 -31.93 -29.81 25.30
C SER A 561 -30.40 -29.71 25.34
N VAL A 562 -29.81 -30.26 26.40
CA VAL A 562 -28.38 -30.47 26.57
C VAL A 562 -28.08 -31.98 26.45
N VAL A 563 -27.12 -32.32 25.61
CA VAL A 563 -26.62 -33.69 25.46
C VAL A 563 -25.10 -33.66 25.71
N ALA A 564 -24.61 -34.48 26.63
CA ALA A 564 -23.20 -34.61 26.93
C ALA A 564 -22.83 -36.06 27.26
N ARG A 565 -21.53 -36.40 27.12
CA ARG A 565 -21.04 -37.69 27.62
C ARG A 565 -20.94 -37.68 29.16
N GLU A 566 -20.32 -36.66 29.70
CA GLU A 566 -20.03 -36.56 31.12
C GLU A 566 -20.20 -35.13 31.62
N ILE A 567 -20.93 -34.93 32.72
CA ILE A 567 -21.16 -33.64 33.34
C ILE A 567 -20.61 -33.63 34.78
N GLY A 568 -19.81 -32.66 35.11
CA GLY A 568 -19.13 -32.55 36.41
C GLY A 568 -17.79 -33.31 36.44
N SER A 569 -17.30 -33.56 37.64
CA SER A 569 -16.07 -34.33 37.89
C SER A 569 -16.17 -35.08 39.22
N PRO A 570 -15.40 -36.17 39.41
CA PRO A 570 -15.30 -36.85 40.70
C PRO A 570 -14.87 -35.93 41.85
N SER A 571 -14.15 -34.86 41.57
CA SER A 571 -13.73 -33.81 42.54
C SER A 571 -14.84 -32.80 42.86
N ALA A 572 -16.04 -33.06 42.41
CA ALA A 572 -17.25 -32.29 42.74
C ALA A 572 -17.18 -30.78 42.37
N VAL A 573 -16.58 -30.45 41.23
CA VAL A 573 -16.56 -29.08 40.70
C VAL A 573 -17.99 -28.64 40.38
N VAL A 574 -18.38 -27.45 40.88
CA VAL A 574 -19.71 -26.90 40.63
C VAL A 574 -19.89 -26.67 39.13
N THR A 575 -20.93 -27.34 38.59
CA THR A 575 -21.29 -27.22 37.16
C THR A 575 -22.81 -26.99 37.10
N GLU A 576 -23.23 -25.95 36.37
CA GLU A 576 -24.64 -25.61 36.24
C GLU A 576 -25.12 -25.85 34.80
N ILE A 577 -26.26 -26.56 34.69
CA ILE A 577 -26.90 -26.80 33.38
C ILE A 577 -28.37 -26.37 33.51
N ALA A 578 -28.79 -25.46 32.64
CA ALA A 578 -30.16 -24.96 32.60
C ALA A 578 -30.81 -25.21 31.24
N VAL A 579 -32.02 -25.75 31.25
CA VAL A 579 -32.86 -25.98 30.06
C VAL A 579 -34.27 -25.47 30.31
N PRO A 580 -35.07 -25.18 29.25
CA PRO A 580 -36.47 -24.77 29.40
C PRO A 580 -37.34 -25.93 29.96
N GLU A 581 -38.60 -25.65 30.26
CA GLU A 581 -39.54 -26.64 30.82
C GLU A 581 -39.77 -27.87 29.92
N ASP A 582 -39.75 -27.66 28.61
CA ASP A 582 -39.88 -28.70 27.59
C ASP A 582 -38.55 -29.35 27.19
N GLY A 583 -37.45 -28.84 27.73
CA GLY A 583 -36.12 -29.35 27.50
C GLY A 583 -35.73 -30.56 28.34
N SER A 584 -34.62 -31.17 27.98
CA SER A 584 -34.05 -32.30 28.74
C SER A 584 -32.54 -32.21 28.85
N ILE A 585 -31.97 -32.79 29.88
CA ILE A 585 -30.53 -32.93 30.10
C ILE A 585 -30.17 -34.41 30.01
N LYS A 586 -29.40 -34.79 28.98
CA LYS A 586 -28.99 -36.17 28.72
C LYS A 586 -27.50 -36.33 28.93
N ALA A 587 -27.10 -37.27 29.77
CA ALA A 587 -25.69 -37.58 29.98
C ALA A 587 -25.45 -39.06 30.34
N ASP A 588 -24.33 -39.63 29.86
CA ASP A 588 -23.92 -40.95 30.27
C ASP A 588 -23.50 -40.98 31.74
N VAL A 589 -22.87 -39.91 32.22
CA VAL A 589 -22.45 -39.77 33.61
C VAL A 589 -22.70 -38.35 34.11
N ILE A 590 -23.31 -38.20 35.27
CA ILE A 590 -23.41 -36.94 36.01
C ILE A 590 -22.76 -37.13 37.38
N HIS A 591 -21.82 -36.25 37.72
CA HIS A 591 -21.07 -36.30 38.97
C HIS A 591 -21.72 -35.49 40.10
N PRO A 592 -21.28 -35.67 41.35
CA PRO A 592 -21.73 -34.85 42.47
C PRO A 592 -21.48 -33.36 42.21
N ASN A 593 -22.31 -32.53 42.88
CA ASN A 593 -22.24 -31.07 42.81
C ASN A 593 -22.62 -30.44 41.46
N VAL A 594 -23.16 -31.23 40.54
CA VAL A 594 -23.80 -30.72 39.32
C VAL A 594 -25.21 -30.25 39.67
N ARG A 595 -25.52 -29.02 39.32
CA ARG A 595 -26.82 -28.38 39.48
C ARG A 595 -27.52 -28.34 38.13
N CYS A 596 -28.65 -29.01 38.02
CA CYS A 596 -29.48 -29.03 36.83
C CYS A 596 -30.77 -28.24 37.10
N ILE A 597 -31.16 -27.40 36.15
CA ILE A 597 -32.36 -26.57 36.19
C ILE A 597 -33.19 -26.93 34.95
N VAL A 598 -34.44 -27.33 35.15
CA VAL A 598 -35.39 -27.57 34.06
C VAL A 598 -36.61 -26.67 34.32
N GLY A 599 -36.80 -25.68 33.47
CA GLY A 599 -37.77 -24.61 33.72
C GLY A 599 -37.56 -23.91 35.06
N HIS A 600 -38.51 -24.09 35.96
CA HIS A 600 -38.45 -23.49 37.30
C HIS A 600 -38.03 -24.49 38.41
N ARG A 601 -37.76 -25.74 38.08
CA ARG A 601 -37.33 -26.78 39.00
C ARG A 601 -35.81 -26.95 38.94
N GLN A 602 -35.18 -27.16 40.11
CA GLN A 602 -33.75 -27.43 40.20
C GLN A 602 -33.49 -28.72 40.97
N TYR A 603 -32.42 -29.41 40.54
CA TYR A 603 -31.93 -30.60 41.21
C TYR A 603 -30.41 -30.55 41.28
N ARG A 604 -29.83 -30.86 42.45
CA ARG A 604 -28.41 -30.98 42.66
C ARG A 604 -28.04 -32.42 42.89
N PHE A 605 -27.16 -32.96 42.08
CA PHE A 605 -26.66 -34.32 42.22
C PHE A 605 -25.71 -34.42 43.43
N GLU A 606 -25.96 -35.31 44.35
CA GLU A 606 -25.10 -35.56 45.53
C GLU A 606 -24.20 -36.77 45.30
N ILE A 607 -24.56 -37.69 44.44
CA ILE A 607 -23.84 -38.90 44.06
C ILE A 607 -23.70 -38.98 42.53
N THR A 608 -22.72 -39.74 42.06
CA THR A 608 -22.57 -40.01 40.63
C THR A 608 -23.73 -40.86 40.14
N ARG A 609 -24.38 -40.44 39.05
CA ARG A 609 -25.43 -41.16 38.35
C ARG A 609 -25.02 -41.43 36.91
N ARG A 610 -25.50 -42.56 36.38
CA ARG A 610 -25.24 -43.00 35.01
C ARG A 610 -26.52 -43.09 34.19
N ARG A 611 -26.43 -42.82 32.86
CA ARG A 611 -27.50 -42.86 31.88
C ARG A 611 -28.69 -41.98 32.31
N VAL A 612 -28.40 -40.74 32.63
CA VAL A 612 -29.40 -39.78 33.09
C VAL A 612 -30.11 -39.12 31.92
N VAL A 613 -31.45 -39.04 32.02
CA VAL A 613 -32.30 -38.23 31.13
C VAL A 613 -33.20 -37.40 32.02
N LEU A 614 -32.71 -36.30 32.51
CA LEU A 614 -33.45 -35.41 33.39
C LEU A 614 -34.42 -34.54 32.57
N HIS A 615 -35.68 -34.54 32.89
CA HIS A 615 -36.74 -33.72 32.32
C HIS A 615 -37.85 -33.40 33.33
N LEU A 616 -38.69 -32.43 33.02
CA LEU A 616 -39.87 -32.11 33.83
C LEU A 616 -41.06 -32.94 33.32
N ASP A 617 -41.65 -33.69 34.20
CA ASP A 617 -42.92 -34.36 33.94
C ASP A 617 -44.06 -33.32 33.94
N ARG A 618 -44.75 -33.16 32.81
CA ARG A 618 -45.80 -32.15 32.64
C ARG A 618 -47.06 -32.42 33.46
N GLU A 619 -47.33 -33.66 33.82
CA GLU A 619 -48.52 -34.04 34.59
C GLU A 619 -48.31 -33.82 36.10
N THR A 620 -47.14 -34.19 36.60
CA THR A 620 -46.84 -34.11 38.03
C THR A 620 -46.11 -32.84 38.42
N GLY A 621 -45.49 -32.13 37.47
CA GLY A 621 -44.62 -30.96 37.71
C GLY A 621 -43.35 -31.32 38.47
N GLU A 622 -42.97 -32.59 38.51
CA GLU A 622 -41.75 -33.07 39.17
C GLU A 622 -40.63 -33.41 38.18
N LEU A 623 -39.40 -33.36 38.65
CA LEU A 623 -38.25 -33.79 37.86
C LEU A 623 -38.13 -35.30 37.84
N ARG A 624 -38.05 -35.90 36.63
CA ARG A 624 -37.75 -37.31 36.42
C ARG A 624 -36.38 -37.49 35.74
N PHE A 625 -35.71 -38.60 36.10
CA PHE A 625 -34.42 -38.96 35.53
C PHE A 625 -34.16 -40.47 35.57
#